data_012205d09d0c20a72a20f5e018bee134
#
_entry.id   012205d09d0c20a72a20f5e018bee134
#
_cell.length_a   1.000
_cell.length_b   1.000
_cell.length_c   1.000
_cell.angle_alpha   90.00
_cell.angle_beta   90.00
_cell.angle_gamma   90.00
#
_symmetry.space_group_name_H-M   'P 1'
#
loop_
_entity.id
_entity.type
_entity.pdbx_description
1 polymer ?
#
loop_
_entity_poly.entity_id
_entity_poly.type
_entity_poly.pdbx_seq_one_letter_code
_entity_poly.pdbx_strand_id
1 'polypeptide(L)'
;LTRAQEHAWEPKGAAQLMDVAGALSADGSLAAYDFSTSYPSNGAPTLALLLTRTVEPVAQAFEMGDRTARPPYEVPNLRVTVNDMPPIVRASWLRGVSALPNSFAHESFVDEMATAAGADPVAFRLQHLRDPRAVELVEATAAKAGWRTRSGPQEAARSGDWVHGQGFAYARYVHSK
;
A
#
# COMPACT_ATOMS: atom_id res chain seq x y z
N LEU A 1 -20.51 -10.10 22.83
CA LEU A 1 -19.58 -8.99 22.83
C LEU A 1 -20.24 -7.76 22.21
N THR A 2 -20.04 -6.60 22.82
CA THR A 2 -20.42 -5.31 22.20
C THR A 2 -19.31 -4.88 21.25
N ARG A 3 -19.60 -3.93 20.33
CA ARG A 3 -18.60 -3.38 19.44
C ARG A 3 -17.42 -2.74 20.21
N ALA A 4 -17.69 -2.08 21.31
CA ALA A 4 -16.66 -1.51 22.16
C ALA A 4 -15.72 -2.59 22.76
N GLN A 5 -16.27 -3.75 23.17
CA GLN A 5 -15.47 -4.88 23.67
C GLN A 5 -14.65 -5.52 22.55
N GLU A 6 -15.20 -5.64 21.34
CA GLU A 6 -14.44 -6.13 20.17
C GLU A 6 -13.24 -5.22 19.91
N HIS A 7 -13.46 -3.91 19.81
CA HIS A 7 -12.39 -2.95 19.56
C HIS A 7 -11.32 -2.92 20.66
N ALA A 8 -11.69 -3.17 21.91
CA ALA A 8 -10.75 -3.23 23.03
C ALA A 8 -9.87 -4.49 23.00
N TRP A 9 -10.43 -5.64 22.60
CA TRP A 9 -9.81 -6.95 22.80
C TRP A 9 -9.35 -7.64 21.52
N GLU A 10 -9.82 -7.24 20.36
CA GLU A 10 -9.36 -7.80 19.09
C GLU A 10 -7.87 -7.52 18.84
N PRO A 11 -7.13 -8.43 18.21
CA PRO A 11 -5.81 -8.10 17.70
C PRO A 11 -5.95 -7.09 16.55
N LYS A 12 -4.97 -6.21 16.42
CA LYS A 12 -4.92 -5.22 15.34
C LYS A 12 -4.10 -5.73 14.16
N GLY A 13 -4.21 -5.09 13.01
CA GLY A 13 -3.23 -5.27 11.94
C GLY A 13 -1.83 -4.89 12.43
N ALA A 14 -0.81 -5.54 11.91
CA ALA A 14 0.56 -5.20 12.26
C ALA A 14 0.86 -3.73 11.90
N ALA A 15 1.49 -3.02 12.81
CA ALA A 15 2.08 -1.74 12.49
C ALA A 15 3.24 -1.97 11.51
N GLN A 16 3.26 -1.30 10.38
CA GLN A 16 4.24 -1.51 9.32
C GLN A 16 4.91 -0.18 8.99
N LEU A 17 6.23 -0.21 8.86
CA LEU A 17 7.01 0.93 8.42
C LEU A 17 7.46 0.68 6.97
N MET A 18 7.20 1.64 6.10
CA MET A 18 7.63 1.59 4.71
C MET A 18 8.44 2.84 4.38
N ASP A 19 9.61 2.63 3.78
CA ASP A 19 10.46 3.69 3.23
C ASP A 19 10.53 3.51 1.73
N VAL A 20 10.32 4.60 0.99
CA VAL A 20 10.35 4.59 -0.47
C VAL A 20 11.23 5.71 -0.97
N ALA A 21 12.08 5.39 -1.94
CA ALA A 21 12.88 6.34 -2.67
C ALA A 21 12.87 6.03 -4.16
N GLY A 22 13.05 7.03 -5.01
CA GLY A 22 13.06 6.84 -6.45
C GLY A 22 13.76 7.97 -7.18
N ALA A 23 13.99 7.73 -8.46
CA ALA A 23 14.56 8.72 -9.36
C ALA A 23 13.81 8.73 -10.70
N LEU A 24 13.72 9.91 -11.30
CA LEU A 24 13.19 10.10 -12.63
C LEU A 24 14.35 10.23 -13.63
N SER A 25 14.13 9.72 -14.83
CA SER A 25 14.95 10.02 -16.01
C SER A 25 14.67 11.44 -16.52
N ALA A 26 15.51 11.92 -17.43
CA ALA A 26 15.34 13.25 -18.03
C ALA A 26 14.01 13.40 -18.81
N ASP A 27 13.43 12.30 -19.26
CA ASP A 27 12.13 12.27 -19.96
C ASP A 27 10.93 12.16 -19.00
N GLY A 28 11.16 12.20 -17.68
CA GLY A 28 10.13 12.10 -16.65
C GLY A 28 9.68 10.68 -16.34
N SER A 29 10.27 9.62 -16.92
CA SER A 29 9.96 8.24 -16.59
C SER A 29 10.66 7.78 -15.31
N LEU A 30 10.17 6.71 -14.67
CA LEU A 30 10.83 6.09 -13.52
C LEU A 30 12.16 5.45 -13.94
N ALA A 31 13.27 5.91 -13.40
CA ALA A 31 14.60 5.38 -13.62
C ALA A 31 15.03 4.38 -12.55
N ALA A 32 14.66 4.65 -11.29
CA ALA A 32 14.97 3.80 -10.17
C ALA A 32 13.87 3.86 -9.10
N TYR A 33 13.73 2.76 -8.37
CA TYR A 33 12.78 2.63 -7.28
C TYR A 33 13.35 1.74 -6.20
N ASP A 34 13.41 2.23 -4.99
CA ASP A 34 13.87 1.53 -3.82
C ASP A 34 12.77 1.48 -2.78
N PHE A 35 12.35 0.29 -2.42
CA PHE A 35 11.31 0.05 -1.44
C PHE A 35 11.83 -0.79 -0.30
N SER A 36 11.66 -0.34 0.92
CA SER A 36 11.95 -1.09 2.13
C SER A 36 10.72 -1.14 3.02
N THR A 37 10.39 -2.32 3.53
CA THR A 37 9.29 -2.51 4.47
C THR A 37 9.75 -3.30 5.69
N SER A 38 9.35 -2.84 6.87
CA SER A 38 9.54 -3.54 8.14
C SER A 38 8.18 -3.98 8.68
N TYR A 39 7.97 -5.29 8.74
CA TYR A 39 6.69 -5.91 9.04
C TYR A 39 6.75 -6.72 10.34
N PRO A 40 6.23 -6.20 11.47
CA PRO A 40 6.08 -6.98 12.71
C PRO A 40 5.02 -8.06 12.51
N SER A 41 5.41 -9.31 12.69
CA SER A 41 4.56 -10.48 12.38
C SER A 41 3.26 -10.52 13.18
N ASN A 42 2.29 -11.25 12.65
CA ASN A 42 0.91 -11.30 13.12
C ASN A 42 0.52 -12.66 13.72
N GLY A 43 1.41 -13.34 14.36
CA GLY A 43 1.14 -14.66 14.89
C GLY A 43 0.51 -14.68 16.29
N ALA A 44 -0.17 -13.60 16.72
CA ALA A 44 -0.69 -13.51 18.07
C ALA A 44 -1.75 -14.61 18.34
N PRO A 45 -1.56 -15.47 19.37
CA PRO A 45 -2.56 -16.45 19.77
C PRO A 45 -3.86 -15.79 20.25
N THR A 46 -4.92 -16.58 20.28
CA THR A 46 -6.20 -16.13 20.86
C THR A 46 -5.99 -15.65 22.29
N LEU A 47 -6.48 -14.46 22.62
CA LEU A 47 -6.30 -13.84 23.93
C LEU A 47 -6.74 -14.76 25.09
N ALA A 48 -7.85 -15.48 24.92
CA ALA A 48 -8.33 -16.40 25.93
C ALA A 48 -7.31 -17.51 26.26
N LEU A 49 -6.61 -18.04 25.26
CA LEU A 49 -5.57 -19.07 25.46
C LEU A 49 -4.34 -18.52 26.20
N LEU A 50 -3.99 -17.26 25.95
CA LEU A 50 -2.92 -16.57 26.67
C LEU A 50 -3.30 -16.30 28.13
N LEU A 51 -4.50 -15.79 28.38
CA LEU A 51 -4.99 -15.47 29.72
C LEU A 51 -5.18 -16.71 30.59
N THR A 52 -5.58 -17.82 30.00
CA THR A 52 -5.71 -19.13 30.68
C THR A 52 -4.39 -19.88 30.79
N ARG A 53 -3.29 -19.31 30.25
CA ARG A 53 -1.98 -19.95 30.15
C ARG A 53 -2.00 -21.31 29.48
N THR A 54 -2.92 -21.52 28.56
CA THR A 54 -3.01 -22.73 27.72
C THR A 54 -1.92 -22.74 26.66
N VAL A 55 -1.52 -21.56 26.18
CA VAL A 55 -0.38 -21.35 25.28
C VAL A 55 0.50 -20.23 25.79
N GLU A 56 1.79 -20.34 25.54
CA GLU A 56 2.75 -19.28 25.86
C GLU A 56 2.79 -18.23 24.75
N PRO A 57 3.12 -16.97 25.08
CA PRO A 57 3.40 -15.96 24.07
C PRO A 57 4.60 -16.39 23.22
N VAL A 58 4.43 -16.33 21.90
CA VAL A 58 5.50 -16.68 20.96
C VAL A 58 5.96 -15.42 20.24
N ALA A 59 7.20 -15.04 20.45
CA ALA A 59 7.88 -13.95 19.73
C ALA A 59 8.53 -14.51 18.46
N GLN A 60 7.72 -14.95 17.51
CA GLN A 60 8.19 -15.49 16.25
C GLN A 60 7.92 -14.49 15.12
N ALA A 61 8.92 -14.24 14.28
CA ALA A 61 8.74 -13.57 13.02
C ALA A 61 8.10 -14.52 12.00
N PHE A 62 7.16 -14.02 11.20
CA PHE A 62 6.56 -14.75 10.08
C PHE A 62 6.87 -14.01 8.79
N GLU A 63 7.23 -14.73 7.75
CA GLU A 63 7.57 -14.18 6.44
C GLU A 63 6.31 -13.77 5.68
N MET A 64 5.74 -12.64 6.01
CA MET A 64 4.47 -12.13 5.49
C MET A 64 4.51 -10.64 5.06
N GLY A 65 5.66 -9.99 5.16
CA GLY A 65 5.87 -8.61 4.73
C GLY A 65 5.93 -8.45 3.21
N ASP A 66 6.08 -9.54 2.48
CA ASP A 66 6.31 -9.59 1.04
C ASP A 66 5.06 -9.34 0.17
N ARG A 67 3.86 -9.38 0.75
CA ARG A 67 2.61 -9.26 -0.02
C ARG A 67 2.55 -7.89 -0.72
N THR A 68 2.59 -7.90 -2.06
CA THR A 68 2.69 -6.71 -2.91
C THR A 68 3.88 -5.79 -2.60
N ALA A 69 4.95 -6.29 -1.96
CA ALA A 69 6.16 -5.49 -1.73
C ALA A 69 6.85 -5.09 -3.05
N ARG A 70 6.68 -5.89 -4.11
CA ARG A 70 7.07 -5.48 -5.46
C ARG A 70 5.94 -4.66 -6.08
N PRO A 71 6.19 -3.38 -6.48
CA PRO A 71 5.20 -2.55 -7.13
C PRO A 71 4.76 -3.16 -8.48
N PRO A 72 3.52 -2.91 -8.94
CA PRO A 72 3.03 -3.44 -10.21
C PRO A 72 3.61 -2.73 -11.43
N TYR A 73 4.41 -1.71 -11.22
CA TYR A 73 5.00 -0.85 -12.23
C TYR A 73 6.35 -1.39 -12.72
N GLU A 74 6.64 -1.20 -14.00
CA GLU A 74 7.93 -1.53 -14.56
C GLU A 74 8.92 -0.41 -14.30
N VAL A 75 10.03 -0.76 -13.66
CA VAL A 75 11.12 0.16 -13.33
C VAL A 75 12.45 -0.49 -13.70
N PRO A 76 13.33 0.19 -14.45
CA PRO A 76 14.61 -0.38 -14.88
C PRO A 76 15.50 -0.83 -13.72
N ASN A 77 15.53 -0.05 -12.64
CA ASN A 77 16.34 -0.33 -11.46
C ASN A 77 15.44 -0.41 -10.23
N LEU A 78 15.06 -1.63 -9.85
CA LEU A 78 14.19 -1.89 -8.71
C LEU A 78 14.95 -2.63 -7.61
N ARG A 79 14.91 -2.07 -6.40
CA ARG A 79 15.31 -2.76 -5.17
C ARG A 79 14.11 -2.89 -4.26
N VAL A 80 13.89 -4.09 -3.71
CA VAL A 80 12.85 -4.36 -2.71
C VAL A 80 13.48 -5.07 -1.54
N THR A 81 13.31 -4.52 -0.35
CA THR A 81 13.79 -5.08 0.91
C THR A 81 12.60 -5.35 1.81
N VAL A 82 12.50 -6.58 2.31
CA VAL A 82 11.47 -7.00 3.25
C VAL A 82 12.15 -7.44 4.54
N ASN A 83 11.81 -6.78 5.65
CA ASN A 83 12.31 -7.07 6.98
C ASN A 83 11.15 -7.62 7.82
N ASP A 84 10.97 -8.93 7.81
CA ASP A 84 10.04 -9.58 8.73
C ASP A 84 10.65 -9.61 10.13
N MET A 85 9.88 -9.18 11.13
CA MET A 85 10.36 -8.99 12.48
C MET A 85 9.33 -9.52 13.50
N PRO A 86 9.76 -9.83 14.73
CA PRO A 86 8.85 -10.24 15.78
C PRO A 86 7.77 -9.17 16.05
N PRO A 87 6.59 -9.58 16.56
CA PRO A 87 5.51 -8.65 16.84
C PRO A 87 5.90 -7.65 17.94
N ILE A 88 5.61 -6.35 17.69
CA ILE A 88 5.82 -5.28 18.67
C ILE A 88 4.60 -5.18 19.59
N VAL A 89 3.42 -5.37 19.05
CA VAL A 89 2.14 -5.37 19.76
C VAL A 89 1.33 -6.61 19.37
N ARG A 90 0.30 -6.93 20.17
CA ARG A 90 -0.61 -8.02 19.83
C ARG A 90 -1.33 -7.70 18.52
N ALA A 91 -0.95 -8.38 17.46
CA ALA A 91 -1.48 -8.20 16.12
C ALA A 91 -2.00 -9.52 15.55
N SER A 92 -2.81 -9.45 14.52
CA SER A 92 -3.28 -10.61 13.74
C SER A 92 -3.43 -10.23 12.27
N TRP A 93 -3.42 -11.24 11.42
CA TRP A 93 -3.57 -11.00 9.99
C TRP A 93 -4.98 -10.47 9.69
N LEU A 94 -5.02 -9.26 9.19
CA LEU A 94 -6.20 -8.73 8.53
C LEU A 94 -6.18 -9.10 7.04
N ARG A 95 -7.31 -9.03 6.37
CA ARG A 95 -7.39 -9.31 4.94
C ARG A 95 -6.38 -8.46 4.15
N GLY A 96 -5.60 -9.13 3.31
CA GLY A 96 -4.53 -8.51 2.55
C GLY A 96 -3.16 -8.59 3.21
N VAL A 97 -3.07 -8.92 4.50
CA VAL A 97 -1.81 -9.04 5.26
C VAL A 97 -1.00 -7.74 5.11
N SER A 98 0.21 -7.79 4.56
CA SER A 98 1.04 -6.61 4.27
C SER A 98 0.68 -5.92 2.93
N ALA A 99 -0.19 -6.49 2.11
CA ALA A 99 -0.51 -5.93 0.80
C ALA A 99 -1.16 -4.55 0.87
N LEU A 100 -2.05 -4.32 1.84
CA LEU A 100 -2.72 -3.03 1.98
C LEU A 100 -1.72 -1.90 2.29
N PRO A 101 -0.87 -1.99 3.34
CA PRO A 101 0.11 -0.95 3.61
C PRO A 101 1.19 -0.84 2.51
N ASN A 102 1.67 -1.94 1.94
CA ASN A 102 2.62 -1.88 0.83
C ASN A 102 2.02 -1.15 -0.39
N SER A 103 0.76 -1.48 -0.76
CA SER A 103 0.08 -0.79 -1.85
C SER A 103 -0.12 0.70 -1.54
N PHE A 104 -0.47 1.05 -0.30
CA PHE A 104 -0.59 2.45 0.11
C PHE A 104 0.72 3.21 -0.10
N ALA A 105 1.86 2.63 0.33
CA ALA A 105 3.16 3.26 0.15
C ALA A 105 3.52 3.43 -1.34
N HIS A 106 3.31 2.39 -2.14
CA HIS A 106 3.59 2.46 -3.57
C HIS A 106 2.74 3.51 -4.28
N GLU A 107 1.44 3.51 -4.04
CA GLU A 107 0.51 4.39 -4.75
C GLU A 107 0.68 5.85 -4.35
N SER A 108 0.96 6.12 -3.06
CA SER A 108 1.28 7.46 -2.57
C SER A 108 2.58 7.97 -3.21
N PHE A 109 3.62 7.15 -3.24
CA PHE A 109 4.90 7.55 -3.82
C PHE A 109 4.85 7.71 -5.34
N VAL A 110 4.06 6.89 -6.03
CA VAL A 110 3.83 7.06 -7.49
C VAL A 110 3.15 8.40 -7.78
N ASP A 111 2.23 8.87 -6.94
CA ASP A 111 1.63 10.21 -7.06
C ASP A 111 2.67 11.33 -6.83
N GLU A 112 3.59 11.15 -5.88
CA GLU A 112 4.69 12.10 -5.66
C GLU A 112 5.64 12.15 -6.87
N MET A 113 5.99 10.99 -7.44
CA MET A 113 6.83 10.90 -8.63
C MET A 113 6.14 11.49 -9.87
N ALA A 114 4.85 11.24 -10.06
CA ALA A 114 4.07 11.86 -11.12
C ALA A 114 4.06 13.39 -10.99
N THR A 115 3.88 13.90 -9.77
CA THR A 115 3.93 15.34 -9.48
C THR A 115 5.32 15.92 -9.79
N ALA A 116 6.38 15.24 -9.38
CA ALA A 116 7.76 15.65 -9.67
C ALA A 116 8.08 15.63 -11.16
N ALA A 117 7.48 14.71 -11.92
CA ALA A 117 7.59 14.64 -13.38
C ALA A 117 6.70 15.67 -14.10
N GLY A 118 5.84 16.40 -13.41
CA GLY A 118 4.84 17.27 -14.02
C GLY A 118 3.77 16.51 -14.81
N ALA A 119 3.56 15.24 -14.50
CA ALA A 119 2.66 14.33 -15.21
C ALA A 119 1.33 14.14 -14.47
N ASP A 120 0.29 13.78 -15.22
CA ASP A 120 -0.96 13.31 -14.64
C ASP A 120 -0.78 11.96 -13.93
N PRO A 121 -1.27 11.77 -12.70
CA PRO A 121 -1.08 10.53 -11.94
C PRO A 121 -1.59 9.27 -12.63
N VAL A 122 -2.68 9.36 -13.40
CA VAL A 122 -3.22 8.22 -14.17
C VAL A 122 -2.34 7.95 -15.38
N ALA A 123 -1.97 8.98 -16.14
CA ALA A 123 -1.07 8.86 -17.29
C ALA A 123 0.30 8.31 -16.88
N PHE A 124 0.84 8.76 -15.76
CA PHE A 124 2.10 8.26 -15.21
C PHE A 124 2.04 6.75 -14.86
N ARG A 125 0.93 6.29 -14.28
CA ARG A 125 0.71 4.86 -14.03
C ARG A 125 0.65 4.05 -15.33
N LEU A 126 -0.12 4.52 -16.31
CA LEU A 126 -0.26 3.86 -17.61
C LEU A 126 1.07 3.75 -18.35
N GLN A 127 1.94 4.75 -18.24
CA GLN A 127 3.28 4.72 -18.83
C GLN A 127 4.13 3.56 -18.30
N HIS A 128 3.94 3.18 -17.03
CA HIS A 128 4.76 2.18 -16.35
C HIS A 128 4.03 0.82 -16.16
N LEU A 129 2.77 0.68 -16.56
CA LEU A 129 2.04 -0.58 -16.54
C LEU A 129 2.27 -1.34 -17.85
N ARG A 130 2.53 -2.67 -17.76
CA ARG A 130 2.71 -3.55 -18.92
C ARG A 130 1.62 -4.61 -19.06
N ASP A 131 0.92 -4.93 -17.97
CA ASP A 131 -0.19 -5.88 -18.03
C ASP A 131 -1.39 -5.21 -18.74
N PRO A 132 -1.84 -5.73 -19.90
CA PRO A 132 -2.94 -5.11 -20.63
C PRO A 132 -4.24 -5.04 -19.83
N ARG A 133 -4.48 -6.00 -18.93
CA ARG A 133 -5.66 -6.01 -18.05
C ARG A 133 -5.59 -4.88 -17.01
N ALA A 134 -4.38 -4.59 -16.51
CA ALA A 134 -4.17 -3.48 -15.60
C ALA A 134 -4.39 -2.14 -16.32
N VAL A 135 -3.87 -1.99 -17.53
CA VAL A 135 -4.06 -0.80 -18.37
C VAL A 135 -5.54 -0.56 -18.61
N GLU A 136 -6.27 -1.57 -19.13
CA GLU A 136 -7.71 -1.47 -19.39
C GLU A 136 -8.50 -1.10 -18.12
N LEU A 137 -8.17 -1.71 -16.97
CA LEU A 137 -8.83 -1.43 -15.70
C LEU A 137 -8.61 0.03 -15.26
N VAL A 138 -7.38 0.53 -15.36
CA VAL A 138 -7.03 1.90 -14.99
C VAL A 138 -7.76 2.90 -15.89
N GLU A 139 -7.73 2.69 -17.20
CA GLU A 139 -8.43 3.54 -18.19
C GLU A 139 -9.94 3.57 -17.95
N ALA A 140 -10.56 2.40 -17.83
CA ALA A 140 -12.00 2.28 -17.60
C ALA A 140 -12.43 2.92 -16.28
N THR A 141 -11.61 2.76 -15.22
CA THR A 141 -11.88 3.35 -13.91
C THR A 141 -11.78 4.88 -13.97
N ALA A 142 -10.73 5.41 -14.59
CA ALA A 142 -10.56 6.84 -14.76
C ALA A 142 -11.72 7.47 -15.56
N ALA A 143 -12.10 6.84 -16.67
CA ALA A 143 -13.23 7.28 -17.47
C ALA A 143 -14.55 7.28 -16.69
N LYS A 144 -14.83 6.17 -15.97
CA LYS A 144 -16.05 6.04 -15.16
C LYS A 144 -16.14 7.03 -14.01
N ALA A 145 -14.99 7.36 -13.40
CA ALA A 145 -14.88 8.33 -12.31
C ALA A 145 -14.93 9.79 -12.80
N GLY A 146 -14.93 10.03 -14.10
CA GLY A 146 -14.84 11.37 -14.68
C GLY A 146 -13.50 12.04 -14.29
N TRP A 147 -12.41 11.27 -14.35
CA TRP A 147 -11.08 11.77 -14.04
C TRP A 147 -10.71 12.98 -14.91
N ARG A 148 -10.26 14.03 -14.28
CA ARG A 148 -9.75 15.22 -14.98
C ARG A 148 -8.24 15.24 -14.92
N THR A 149 -7.61 15.20 -16.08
CA THR A 149 -6.14 15.27 -16.23
C THR A 149 -5.56 16.46 -15.47
N ARG A 150 -4.49 16.22 -14.72
CA ARG A 150 -3.80 17.23 -13.91
C ARG A 150 -2.34 16.84 -13.68
N SER A 151 -1.47 17.81 -13.57
CA SER A 151 -0.02 17.62 -13.32
C SER A 151 0.39 18.00 -11.89
N GLY A 152 -0.49 17.77 -10.91
CA GLY A 152 -0.23 18.07 -9.51
C GLY A 152 -1.50 18.26 -8.68
N PRO A 153 -1.37 18.57 -7.40
CA PRO A 153 -2.51 18.89 -6.54
C PRO A 153 -3.31 20.05 -7.13
N GLN A 154 -4.62 19.88 -7.21
CA GLN A 154 -5.52 20.97 -7.61
C GLN A 154 -5.97 21.74 -6.39
N GLU A 155 -6.23 23.04 -6.55
CA GLU A 155 -6.97 23.77 -5.54
C GLU A 155 -8.30 23.04 -5.29
N ALA A 156 -8.52 22.68 -4.03
CA ALA A 156 -9.69 21.93 -3.64
C ALA A 156 -10.94 22.77 -3.92
N ALA A 157 -11.86 22.22 -4.71
CA ALA A 157 -13.15 22.85 -4.92
C ALA A 157 -13.88 22.93 -3.59
N ARG A 158 -14.14 24.16 -3.12
CA ARG A 158 -14.90 24.41 -1.89
C ARG A 158 -16.37 24.64 -2.21
N SER A 159 -17.25 24.01 -1.43
CA SER A 159 -18.68 24.25 -1.43
C SER A 159 -19.14 24.38 0.04
N GLY A 160 -19.21 25.62 0.53
CA GLY A 160 -19.44 25.89 1.95
C GLY A 160 -18.30 25.32 2.81
N ASP A 161 -18.66 24.48 3.77
CA ASP A 161 -17.71 23.81 4.68
C ASP A 161 -17.08 22.52 4.08
N TRP A 162 -17.44 22.17 2.84
CA TRP A 162 -16.96 20.97 2.17
C TRP A 162 -15.80 21.25 1.24
N VAL A 163 -14.86 20.31 1.23
CA VAL A 163 -13.71 20.31 0.32
C VAL A 163 -13.75 19.01 -0.47
N HIS A 164 -13.71 19.11 -1.80
CA HIS A 164 -13.74 17.98 -2.71
C HIS A 164 -12.36 17.70 -3.28
N GLY A 165 -11.98 16.44 -3.29
CA GLY A 165 -10.73 15.96 -3.90
C GLY A 165 -10.93 14.62 -4.60
N GLN A 166 -10.07 14.32 -5.55
CA GLN A 166 -9.98 13.01 -6.21
C GLN A 166 -8.57 12.46 -6.06
N GLY A 167 -8.46 11.18 -5.77
CA GLY A 167 -7.23 10.40 -5.82
C GLY A 167 -7.43 9.18 -6.71
N PHE A 168 -6.33 8.63 -7.20
CA PHE A 168 -6.32 7.40 -7.97
C PHE A 168 -5.30 6.43 -7.39
N ALA A 169 -5.65 5.15 -7.30
CA ALA A 169 -4.75 4.10 -6.87
C ALA A 169 -5.04 2.81 -7.63
N TYR A 170 -4.02 2.01 -7.85
CA TYR A 170 -4.11 0.69 -8.45
C TYR A 170 -3.43 -0.34 -7.55
N ALA A 171 -4.07 -1.47 -7.31
CA ALA A 171 -3.48 -2.55 -6.54
C ALA A 171 -3.75 -3.90 -7.19
N ARG A 172 -2.75 -4.80 -7.08
CA ARG A 172 -2.84 -6.19 -7.51
C ARG A 172 -2.38 -7.08 -6.36
N TYR A 173 -3.20 -8.04 -5.97
CA TYR A 173 -2.78 -9.03 -4.98
C TYR A 173 -1.97 -10.16 -5.62
N VAL A 174 -0.95 -10.66 -4.93
CA VAL A 174 0.14 -11.50 -5.45
C VAL A 174 -0.32 -12.76 -6.17
N HIS A 175 -1.47 -13.32 -5.84
CA HIS A 175 -1.98 -14.57 -6.42
C HIS A 175 -3.28 -14.41 -7.21
N SER A 176 -3.72 -13.18 -7.45
CA SER A 176 -4.85 -12.94 -8.33
C SER A 176 -4.40 -13.05 -9.79
N LYS A 177 -4.79 -14.14 -10.44
CA LYS A 177 -4.64 -14.34 -11.88
C LYS A 177 -5.91 -13.89 -12.60
#